data_96930c6430dcb0c57f060f5a629635e6
#
_entry.id   96930c6430dcb0c57f060f5a629635e6
#
_cell.length_a   1.000
_cell.length_b   1.000
_cell.length_c   1.000
_cell.angle_alpha   90.00
_cell.angle_beta   90.00
_cell.angle_gamma   90.00
#
_symmetry.space_group_name_H-M   'P 1'
#
loop_
_entity.id
_entity.type
_entity.pdbx_description
1 polymer ?
#
loop_
_entity_poly.entity_id
_entity_poly.type
_entity_poly.pdbx_seq_one_letter_code
_entity_poly.pdbx_strand_id
1 'polypeptide(L)'
;DKPPIVASWTSTGRGECLAYSNDRGRTFTEYKENPVVKHSGRDPKIIWYEPGGHWVMVVYNESKEEGRAIDFYSSPDMKQWTLESKLKGYYECPELFQLPVDGDAKDSRWVVLAADAQYALGSFDGKTFTPAHEGKHRLHYGNYYASQTFSNAPDERRIQIGWATIPMPAMPFNQ
;
A
#
# COMPACT_ATOMS: atom_id res chain seq x y z
N ASP A 1 -25.40 11.73 5.77
CA ASP A 1 -24.97 10.99 4.59
C ASP A 1 -23.90 9.97 4.98
N LYS A 2 -23.96 8.79 4.36
CA LYS A 2 -22.92 7.78 4.60
C LYS A 2 -21.71 8.12 3.74
N PRO A 3 -20.46 7.95 4.26
CA PRO A 3 -19.27 8.19 3.44
C PRO A 3 -19.24 7.22 2.26
N PRO A 4 -18.72 7.65 1.10
CA PRO A 4 -18.57 6.78 -0.06
C PRO A 4 -17.49 5.71 0.17
N ILE A 5 -17.60 4.59 -0.54
CA ILE A 5 -16.47 3.68 -0.71
C ILE A 5 -15.56 4.26 -1.80
N VAL A 6 -14.28 4.36 -1.52
CA VAL A 6 -13.28 4.85 -2.47
C VAL A 6 -12.41 3.68 -2.94
N ALA A 7 -12.19 3.59 -4.24
CA ALA A 7 -11.21 2.70 -4.86
C ALA A 7 -10.07 3.53 -5.46
N SER A 8 -8.83 3.06 -5.29
CA SER A 8 -7.65 3.62 -5.94
C SER A 8 -6.99 2.58 -6.83
N TRP A 9 -6.46 3.02 -7.96
CA TRP A 9 -5.73 2.14 -8.88
C TRP A 9 -4.75 2.92 -9.74
N THR A 10 -3.75 2.20 -10.25
CA THR A 10 -2.86 2.74 -11.26
C THR A 10 -3.50 2.68 -12.65
N SER A 11 -3.62 3.80 -13.31
CA SER A 11 -3.98 3.88 -14.73
C SER A 11 -2.72 4.04 -15.56
N THR A 12 -2.32 3.00 -16.29
CA THR A 12 -1.09 2.98 -17.08
C THR A 12 -0.99 4.21 -18.01
N GLY A 13 0.11 4.95 -17.89
CA GLY A 13 0.36 6.17 -18.65
C GLY A 13 -0.33 7.43 -18.11
N ARG A 14 -1.20 7.32 -17.08
CA ARG A 14 -1.85 8.46 -16.43
C ARG A 14 -1.28 8.74 -15.03
N GLY A 15 -1.17 7.70 -14.19
CA GLY A 15 -0.81 7.77 -12.79
C GLY A 15 -1.89 7.18 -11.88
N GLU A 16 -1.92 7.58 -10.62
CA GLU A 16 -2.88 7.07 -9.64
C GLU A 16 -4.23 7.76 -9.77
N CYS A 17 -5.27 6.96 -9.82
CA CYS A 17 -6.64 7.38 -10.04
C CYS A 17 -7.56 6.94 -8.91
N LEU A 18 -8.70 7.62 -8.78
CA LEU A 18 -9.74 7.34 -7.80
C LEU A 18 -11.09 7.12 -8.49
N ALA A 19 -11.87 6.21 -7.93
CA ALA A 19 -13.30 6.10 -8.17
C ALA A 19 -14.03 6.01 -6.82
N TYR A 20 -15.30 6.33 -6.82
CA TYR A 20 -16.13 6.28 -5.62
C TYR A 20 -17.48 5.63 -5.88
N SER A 21 -18.02 5.00 -4.85
CA SER A 21 -19.33 4.38 -4.84
C SER A 21 -20.19 4.93 -3.71
N ASN A 22 -21.41 5.35 -4.04
CA ASN A 22 -22.43 5.77 -3.09
C ASN A 22 -23.50 4.70 -2.82
N ASP A 23 -23.38 3.53 -3.45
CA ASP A 23 -24.35 2.44 -3.42
C ASP A 23 -23.79 1.13 -2.83
N ARG A 24 -22.82 1.25 -1.92
CA ARG A 24 -22.12 0.13 -1.26
C ARG A 24 -21.30 -0.73 -2.20
N GLY A 25 -20.66 -0.13 -3.19
CA GLY A 25 -19.76 -0.81 -4.11
C GLY A 25 -20.45 -1.52 -5.28
N ARG A 26 -21.75 -1.29 -5.51
CA ARG A 26 -22.45 -1.87 -6.66
C ARG A 26 -22.06 -1.21 -7.97
N THR A 27 -21.91 0.12 -7.92
CA THR A 27 -21.39 0.91 -9.05
C THR A 27 -20.29 1.86 -8.58
N PHE A 28 -19.35 2.17 -9.47
CA PHE A 28 -18.28 3.13 -9.21
C PHE A 28 -18.28 4.23 -10.27
N THR A 29 -18.11 5.45 -9.83
CA THR A 29 -17.92 6.63 -10.69
C THR A 29 -16.47 7.08 -10.60
N GLU A 30 -15.80 7.20 -11.74
CA GLU A 30 -14.43 7.71 -11.80
C GLU A 30 -14.40 9.18 -11.34
N TYR A 31 -13.40 9.52 -10.52
CA TYR A 31 -13.20 10.92 -10.11
C TYR A 31 -12.80 11.76 -11.31
N LYS A 32 -13.51 12.86 -11.55
CA LYS A 32 -13.38 13.67 -12.78
C LYS A 32 -12.03 14.34 -12.97
N GLU A 33 -11.28 14.57 -11.88
CA GLU A 33 -9.98 15.24 -11.90
C GLU A 33 -8.80 14.25 -11.85
N ASN A 34 -9.06 12.96 -12.16
CA ASN A 34 -8.00 11.97 -12.29
C ASN A 34 -6.99 12.33 -13.42
N PRO A 35 -5.72 11.98 -13.26
CA PRO A 35 -5.13 11.28 -12.12
C PRO A 35 -4.88 12.23 -10.94
N VAL A 36 -5.02 11.74 -9.71
CA VAL A 36 -4.73 12.49 -8.50
C VAL A 36 -3.22 12.58 -8.18
N VAL A 37 -2.44 11.64 -8.68
CA VAL A 37 -0.96 11.69 -8.68
C VAL A 37 -0.45 11.30 -10.07
N LYS A 38 0.38 12.16 -10.65
CA LYS A 38 1.05 11.92 -11.95
C LYS A 38 2.47 11.41 -11.71
N HIS A 39 2.71 10.17 -12.05
CA HIS A 39 4.03 9.55 -12.01
C HIS A 39 4.04 8.29 -12.89
N SER A 40 5.19 7.65 -13.04
CA SER A 40 5.34 6.39 -13.79
C SER A 40 5.29 5.13 -12.92
N GLY A 41 5.00 5.29 -11.64
CA GLY A 41 4.89 4.20 -10.67
C GLY A 41 3.55 3.46 -10.72
N ARG A 42 3.32 2.60 -9.73
CA ARG A 42 2.12 1.74 -9.64
C ARG A 42 1.87 1.21 -8.23
N ASP A 43 0.72 0.55 -8.07
CA ASP A 43 0.31 -0.21 -6.88
C ASP A 43 0.10 0.66 -5.66
N PRO A 44 -0.87 1.60 -5.68
CA PRO A 44 -1.11 2.48 -4.55
C PRO A 44 -1.80 1.75 -3.40
N LYS A 45 -1.31 1.97 -2.18
CA LYS A 45 -2.01 1.63 -0.94
C LYS A 45 -2.32 2.90 -0.17
N ILE A 46 -3.58 3.11 0.16
CA ILE A 46 -4.03 4.28 0.93
C ILE A 46 -4.44 3.85 2.34
N ILE A 47 -3.97 4.58 3.33
CA ILE A 47 -4.34 4.41 4.74
C ILE A 47 -4.70 5.76 5.36
N TRP A 48 -5.49 5.74 6.43
CA TRP A 48 -5.70 6.88 7.31
C TRP A 48 -4.63 6.91 8.40
N TYR A 49 -3.92 8.02 8.54
CA TYR A 49 -2.94 8.24 9.60
C TYR A 49 -3.59 9.06 10.73
N GLU A 50 -4.09 8.35 11.75
CA GLU A 50 -4.87 8.94 12.84
C GLU A 50 -4.13 10.05 13.59
N PRO A 51 -2.83 9.89 13.99
CA PRO A 51 -2.16 10.94 14.76
C PRO A 51 -2.01 12.27 14.02
N GLY A 52 -1.93 12.25 12.70
CA GLY A 52 -1.80 13.44 11.86
C GLY A 52 -3.11 13.91 11.23
N GLY A 53 -4.19 13.15 11.34
CA GLY A 53 -5.51 13.49 10.78
C GLY A 53 -5.49 13.66 9.25
N HIS A 54 -4.75 12.80 8.55
CA HIS A 54 -4.63 12.87 7.09
C HIS A 54 -4.47 11.49 6.45
N TRP A 55 -4.71 11.42 5.15
CA TRP A 55 -4.49 10.23 4.34
C TRP A 55 -3.02 10.11 3.94
N VAL A 56 -2.54 8.89 3.91
CA VAL A 56 -1.22 8.54 3.41
C VAL A 56 -1.39 7.56 2.26
N MET A 57 -0.69 7.78 1.17
CA MET A 57 -0.55 6.82 0.07
C MET A 57 0.91 6.39 -0.03
N VAL A 58 1.13 5.08 -0.04
CA VAL A 58 2.41 4.50 -0.44
C VAL A 58 2.25 3.90 -1.83
N VAL A 59 3.21 4.15 -2.69
CA VAL A 59 3.18 3.70 -4.08
C VAL A 59 4.58 3.35 -4.56
N TYR A 60 4.69 2.27 -5.32
CA TYR A 60 5.97 1.90 -5.95
C TYR A 60 6.33 2.85 -7.07
N ASN A 61 7.58 3.25 -7.12
CA ASN A 61 8.15 4.04 -8.20
C ASN A 61 9.56 3.54 -8.55
N GLU A 62 9.92 3.67 -9.83
CA GLU A 62 11.25 3.32 -10.31
C GLU A 62 11.71 4.34 -11.36
N SER A 63 12.91 4.87 -11.19
CA SER A 63 13.55 5.71 -12.17
C SER A 63 14.96 5.22 -12.47
N LYS A 64 15.51 5.64 -13.62
CA LYS A 64 16.90 5.31 -13.98
C LYS A 64 17.92 5.94 -13.03
N GLU A 65 17.59 7.12 -12.49
CA GLU A 65 18.48 7.89 -11.62
C GLU A 65 18.44 7.40 -10.17
N GLU A 66 17.23 7.12 -9.66
CA GLU A 66 17.02 6.81 -8.24
C GLU A 66 16.87 5.32 -7.96
N GLY A 67 16.59 4.51 -9.00
CA GLY A 67 16.27 3.10 -8.87
C GLY A 67 14.88 2.88 -8.29
N ARG A 68 14.69 1.75 -7.60
CA ARG A 68 13.43 1.33 -6.98
C ARG A 68 13.19 2.02 -5.66
N ALA A 69 11.97 2.50 -5.45
CA ALA A 69 11.57 3.13 -4.21
C ALA A 69 10.08 2.95 -3.93
N ILE A 70 9.70 3.09 -2.68
CA ILE A 70 8.33 3.36 -2.25
C ILE A 70 8.24 4.85 -1.96
N ASP A 71 7.39 5.55 -2.69
CA ASP A 71 7.09 6.96 -2.50
C ASP A 71 5.95 7.10 -1.48
N PHE A 72 6.10 8.04 -0.55
CA PHE A 72 5.11 8.36 0.47
C PHE A 72 4.48 9.71 0.17
N TYR A 73 3.17 9.71 0.06
CA TYR A 73 2.39 10.92 -0.16
C TYR A 73 1.43 11.16 1.00
N SER A 74 1.17 12.42 1.32
CA SER A 74 0.12 12.82 2.25
C SER A 74 -0.99 13.60 1.55
N SER A 75 -2.23 13.50 2.07
CA SER A 75 -3.37 14.24 1.56
C SER A 75 -4.41 14.51 2.64
N PRO A 76 -4.99 15.71 2.70
CA PRO A 76 -6.10 15.99 3.61
C PRO A 76 -7.43 15.35 3.15
N ASP A 77 -7.59 15.03 1.85
CA ASP A 77 -8.88 14.73 1.24
C ASP A 77 -8.85 13.63 0.15
N MET A 78 -7.74 12.92 0.00
CA MET A 78 -7.43 11.95 -1.06
C MET A 78 -7.35 12.53 -2.49
N LYS A 79 -7.60 13.81 -2.69
CA LYS A 79 -7.64 14.43 -4.02
C LYS A 79 -6.37 15.19 -4.35
N GLN A 80 -5.82 15.88 -3.33
CA GLN A 80 -4.57 16.62 -3.45
C GLN A 80 -3.49 15.92 -2.65
N TRP A 81 -2.44 15.46 -3.34
CA TRP A 81 -1.36 14.69 -2.76
C TRP A 81 -0.03 15.43 -2.81
N THR A 82 0.70 15.40 -1.71
CA THR A 82 2.06 15.93 -1.60
C THR A 82 3.03 14.78 -1.41
N LEU A 83 4.07 14.71 -2.25
CA LEU A 83 5.19 13.78 -2.05
C LEU A 83 5.99 14.24 -0.83
N GLU A 84 6.09 13.39 0.17
CA GLU A 84 6.75 13.70 1.43
C GLU A 84 8.14 13.04 1.54
N SER A 85 8.25 11.76 1.19
CA SER A 85 9.50 11.02 1.31
C SER A 85 9.55 9.81 0.40
N LYS A 86 10.72 9.14 0.36
CA LYS A 86 10.97 7.91 -0.40
C LYS A 86 11.76 6.91 0.43
N LEU A 87 11.37 5.64 0.37
CA LEU A 87 12.12 4.52 0.91
C LEU A 87 12.71 3.70 -0.24
N LYS A 88 14.04 3.82 -0.43
CA LYS A 88 14.73 3.19 -1.57
C LYS A 88 14.92 1.68 -1.41
N GLY A 89 14.97 1.00 -2.55
CA GLY A 89 15.37 -0.40 -2.67
C GLY A 89 14.24 -1.42 -2.51
N TYR A 90 12.99 -1.02 -2.31
CA TYR A 90 11.83 -1.90 -2.23
C TYR A 90 11.11 -2.00 -3.58
N TYR A 91 10.38 -3.12 -3.79
CA TYR A 91 9.81 -3.47 -5.08
C TYR A 91 8.32 -3.71 -5.01
N GLU A 92 7.55 -3.08 -5.83
CA GLU A 92 6.10 -3.26 -6.11
C GLU A 92 5.17 -3.53 -4.92
N CYS A 93 3.87 -3.35 -5.15
CA CYS A 93 2.77 -3.68 -4.23
C CYS A 93 3.05 -3.30 -2.78
N PRO A 94 3.41 -2.03 -2.49
CA PRO A 94 3.77 -1.64 -1.13
C PRO A 94 2.57 -1.75 -0.20
N GLU A 95 2.84 -2.23 1.01
CA GLU A 95 1.93 -2.16 2.14
C GLU A 95 2.55 -1.33 3.25
N LEU A 96 1.74 -0.53 3.92
CA LEU A 96 2.12 0.23 5.11
C LEU A 96 1.07 0.00 6.20
N PHE A 97 1.51 -0.51 7.35
CA PHE A 97 0.61 -0.77 8.47
C PHE A 97 1.37 -0.85 9.79
N GLN A 98 0.62 -0.79 10.88
CA GLN A 98 1.16 -0.93 12.23
C GLN A 98 0.72 -2.28 12.84
N LEU A 99 1.63 -2.91 13.57
CA LEU A 99 1.39 -4.12 14.33
C LEU A 99 1.91 -3.99 15.77
N PRO A 100 1.18 -4.54 16.76
CA PRO A 100 1.68 -4.66 18.11
C PRO A 100 2.80 -5.72 18.16
N VAL A 101 3.80 -5.50 18.99
CA VAL A 101 4.85 -6.47 19.28
C VAL A 101 4.32 -7.44 20.33
N ASP A 102 4.36 -8.74 20.04
CA ASP A 102 3.88 -9.81 20.94
C ASP A 102 2.46 -9.58 21.51
N GLY A 103 1.63 -8.84 20.76
CA GLY A 103 0.27 -8.50 21.18
C GLY A 103 0.17 -7.32 22.15
N ASP A 104 1.27 -6.67 22.49
CA ASP A 104 1.23 -5.45 23.32
C ASP A 104 0.89 -4.22 22.47
N ALA A 105 -0.33 -3.73 22.60
CA ALA A 105 -0.79 -2.53 21.88
C ALA A 105 0.00 -1.25 22.23
N LYS A 106 0.73 -1.22 23.38
CA LYS A 106 1.58 -0.10 23.75
C LYS A 106 2.95 -0.12 23.11
N ASP A 107 3.39 -1.29 22.64
CA ASP A 107 4.61 -1.45 21.85
C ASP A 107 4.26 -1.87 20.44
N SER A 108 4.12 -0.91 19.55
CA SER A 108 3.76 -1.14 18.16
C SER A 108 4.88 -0.69 17.22
N ARG A 109 5.00 -1.38 16.09
CA ARG A 109 5.95 -1.05 15.02
C ARG A 109 5.20 -0.85 13.71
N TRP A 110 5.68 0.11 12.94
CA TRP A 110 5.28 0.27 11.57
C TRP A 110 6.02 -0.72 10.68
N VAL A 111 5.30 -1.23 9.70
CA VAL A 111 5.81 -2.19 8.72
C VAL A 111 5.64 -1.60 7.33
N VAL A 112 6.70 -1.58 6.55
CA VAL A 112 6.64 -1.45 5.09
C VAL A 112 6.93 -2.82 4.50
N LEU A 113 6.04 -3.34 3.68
CA LEU A 113 6.17 -4.64 3.02
C LEU A 113 6.11 -4.43 1.51
N ALA A 114 6.91 -5.17 0.76
CA ALA A 114 6.99 -5.15 -0.70
C ALA A 114 6.52 -6.46 -1.32
N ALA A 115 6.30 -6.47 -2.65
CA ALA A 115 5.76 -7.59 -3.40
C ALA A 115 6.56 -8.88 -3.24
N ASP A 116 7.88 -8.78 -3.14
CA ASP A 116 8.83 -9.90 -3.05
C ASP A 116 8.99 -10.47 -1.63
N ALA A 117 8.02 -10.19 -0.76
CA ALA A 117 8.00 -10.58 0.66
C ALA A 117 9.16 -9.98 1.50
N GLN A 118 9.83 -8.96 1.00
CA GLN A 118 10.80 -8.18 1.79
C GLN A 118 10.07 -7.10 2.58
N TYR A 119 10.47 -6.90 3.83
CA TYR A 119 9.87 -5.88 4.68
C TYR A 119 10.90 -5.18 5.58
N ALA A 120 10.53 -4.00 6.06
CA ALA A 120 11.21 -3.30 7.13
C ALA A 120 10.27 -3.06 8.31
N LEU A 121 10.84 -3.10 9.51
CA LEU A 121 10.22 -2.60 10.74
C LEU A 121 10.80 -1.23 11.06
N GLY A 122 9.97 -0.34 11.61
CA GLY A 122 10.43 1.00 11.94
C GLY A 122 9.38 1.86 12.60
N SER A 123 9.62 3.16 12.54
CA SER A 123 8.67 4.20 12.93
C SER A 123 8.17 4.94 11.69
N PHE A 124 6.98 5.51 11.80
CA PHE A 124 6.38 6.34 10.76
C PHE A 124 5.69 7.54 11.42
N ASP A 125 5.99 8.74 10.95
CA ASP A 125 5.49 10.01 11.50
C ASP A 125 4.32 10.61 10.69
N GLY A 126 3.78 9.84 9.74
CA GLY A 126 2.74 10.28 8.80
C GLY A 126 3.30 10.78 7.47
N LYS A 127 4.61 10.95 7.34
CA LYS A 127 5.31 11.47 6.17
C LYS A 127 6.53 10.65 5.80
N THR A 128 7.29 10.20 6.78
CA THR A 128 8.57 9.53 6.60
C THR A 128 8.60 8.23 7.38
N PHE A 129 8.96 7.15 6.70
CA PHE A 129 9.26 5.88 7.34
C PHE A 129 10.76 5.82 7.67
N THR A 130 11.07 5.56 8.95
CA THR A 130 12.43 5.40 9.42
C THR A 130 12.65 3.94 9.84
N PRO A 131 13.44 3.13 9.07
CA PRO A 131 13.76 1.77 9.47
C PRO A 131 14.47 1.71 10.81
N ALA A 132 14.11 0.74 11.66
CA ALA A 132 14.75 0.52 12.96
C ALA A 132 16.13 -0.14 12.82
N HIS A 133 16.37 -0.83 11.70
CA HIS A 133 17.61 -1.54 11.42
C HIS A 133 18.02 -1.37 9.97
N GLU A 134 19.30 -1.47 9.70
CA GLU A 134 19.80 -1.61 8.34
C GLU A 134 19.40 -2.96 7.73
N GLY A 135 19.16 -2.98 6.43
CA GLY A 135 18.78 -4.17 5.69
C GLY A 135 17.28 -4.44 5.69
N LYS A 136 16.93 -5.59 5.16
CA LYS A 136 15.54 -6.03 4.96
C LYS A 136 15.32 -7.38 5.61
N HIS A 137 14.14 -7.57 6.14
CA HIS A 137 13.66 -8.86 6.59
C HIS A 137 12.90 -9.56 5.47
N ARG A 138 12.70 -10.86 5.61
CA ARG A 138 11.92 -11.67 4.67
C ARG A 138 10.77 -12.35 5.39
N LEU A 139 9.57 -12.12 4.90
CA LEU A 139 8.35 -12.68 5.48
C LEU A 139 8.15 -14.15 5.13
N HIS A 140 8.52 -14.55 3.91
CA HIS A 140 8.24 -15.88 3.37
C HIS A 140 9.39 -16.38 2.49
N TYR A 141 9.71 -17.67 2.58
CA TYR A 141 10.86 -18.29 1.89
C TYR A 141 10.45 -19.20 0.72
N GLY A 142 9.18 -19.28 0.41
CA GLY A 142 8.64 -19.99 -0.75
C GLY A 142 8.18 -19.07 -1.88
N ASN A 143 7.33 -19.60 -2.75
CA ASN A 143 6.70 -18.86 -3.82
C ASN A 143 5.58 -17.96 -3.28
N TYR A 144 5.90 -16.70 -3.05
CA TYR A 144 5.00 -15.72 -2.47
C TYR A 144 5.26 -14.35 -3.10
N TYR A 145 4.20 -13.73 -3.60
CA TYR A 145 4.35 -12.46 -4.31
C TYR A 145 3.10 -11.57 -4.16
N ALA A 146 3.27 -10.26 -4.31
CA ALA A 146 2.23 -9.26 -4.43
C ALA A 146 1.13 -9.37 -3.37
N SER A 147 1.55 -9.54 -2.11
CA SER A 147 0.60 -9.66 -1.01
C SER A 147 -0.06 -8.35 -0.66
N GLN A 148 -1.30 -8.46 -0.18
CA GLN A 148 -2.04 -7.34 0.40
C GLN A 148 -2.64 -7.73 1.74
N THR A 149 -2.88 -6.71 2.58
CA THR A 149 -3.44 -6.91 3.91
C THR A 149 -4.83 -6.29 4.03
N PHE A 150 -5.72 -6.98 4.74
CA PHE A 150 -6.98 -6.43 5.20
C PHE A 150 -6.79 -5.76 6.56
N SER A 151 -7.17 -4.49 6.66
CA SER A 151 -7.30 -3.77 7.92
C SER A 151 -8.71 -3.94 8.48
N ASN A 152 -8.87 -3.70 9.79
CA ASN A 152 -10.18 -3.74 10.48
C ASN A 152 -10.90 -5.09 10.35
N ALA A 153 -10.16 -6.20 10.25
CA ALA A 153 -10.75 -7.53 10.35
C ALA A 153 -11.27 -7.79 11.79
N PRO A 154 -12.27 -8.67 11.98
CA PRO A 154 -12.74 -9.02 13.31
C PRO A 154 -11.59 -9.47 14.23
N ASP A 155 -11.75 -9.24 15.53
CA ASP A 155 -10.79 -9.60 16.59
C ASP A 155 -9.42 -8.91 16.42
N GLU A 156 -9.40 -7.68 15.90
CA GLU A 156 -8.21 -6.85 15.67
C GLU A 156 -7.14 -7.54 14.80
N ARG A 157 -7.53 -8.58 14.07
CA ARG A 157 -6.61 -9.32 13.20
C ARG A 157 -6.23 -8.51 11.97
N ARG A 158 -5.00 -8.69 11.53
CA ARG A 158 -4.56 -8.33 10.19
C ARG A 158 -4.41 -9.59 9.36
N ILE A 159 -5.20 -9.71 8.32
CA ILE A 159 -5.19 -10.86 7.42
C ILE A 159 -4.40 -10.48 6.18
N GLN A 160 -3.45 -11.31 5.80
CA GLN A 160 -2.65 -11.11 4.60
C GLN A 160 -2.94 -12.21 3.58
N ILE A 161 -3.10 -11.81 2.32
CA ILE A 161 -3.22 -12.70 1.17
C ILE A 161 -2.10 -12.39 0.20
N GLY A 162 -1.37 -13.42 -0.22
CA GLY A 162 -0.31 -13.34 -1.21
C GLY A 162 -0.55 -14.32 -2.34
N TRP A 163 0.02 -14.03 -3.50
CA TRP A 163 -0.01 -14.91 -4.66
C TRP A 163 1.08 -15.99 -4.54
N ALA A 164 0.67 -17.25 -4.55
CA ALA A 164 1.60 -18.38 -4.67
C ALA A 164 1.99 -18.56 -6.15
N THR A 165 3.15 -18.05 -6.54
CA THR A 165 3.65 -18.08 -7.93
C THR A 165 4.17 -19.47 -8.32
N ILE A 166 3.36 -20.48 -8.13
CA ILE A 166 3.72 -21.87 -8.47
C ILE A 166 3.27 -22.15 -9.92
N PRO A 167 4.13 -22.75 -10.77
CA PRO A 167 3.68 -23.26 -12.06
C PRO A 167 2.56 -24.29 -11.85
N MET A 168 1.35 -23.94 -12.21
CA MET A 168 0.20 -24.82 -12.12
C MET A 168 0.13 -25.66 -13.40
N PRO A 169 -0.16 -26.97 -13.32
CA PRO A 169 -0.54 -27.74 -14.50
C PRO A 169 -1.78 -27.10 -15.12
N ALA A 170 -1.99 -27.33 -16.41
CA ALA A 170 -3.18 -26.84 -17.12
C ALA A 170 -4.46 -27.27 -16.37
N MET A 171 -5.15 -26.32 -15.79
CA MET A 171 -6.40 -26.55 -15.06
C MET A 171 -7.55 -25.94 -15.85
N PRO A 172 -8.73 -26.60 -15.92
CA PRO A 172 -9.86 -26.13 -16.74
C PRO A 172 -10.34 -24.70 -16.43
N PHE A 173 -10.13 -24.23 -15.21
CA PHE A 173 -10.52 -22.89 -14.76
C PHE A 173 -9.41 -21.83 -14.92
N ASN A 174 -8.29 -22.18 -15.52
CA ASN A 174 -7.19 -21.26 -15.87
C ASN A 174 -7.18 -20.91 -17.37
N GLN A 175 -8.28 -21.17 -18.07
CA GLN A 175 -8.43 -20.89 -19.50
C GLN A 175 -9.17 -19.59 -19.72
#